data_ee2696f159c774df1f1c38e2dba2956c
#
_entry.id   ee2696f159c774df1f1c38e2dba2956c
#
_cell.length_a   1.000
_cell.length_b   1.000
_cell.length_c   1.000
_cell.angle_alpha   90.00
_cell.angle_beta   90.00
_cell.angle_gamma   90.00
#
_symmetry.space_group_name_H-M   'P 1'
#
loop_
_entity.id
_entity.type
_entity.pdbx_description
1 polymer ?
#
loop_
_entity_poly.entity_id
_entity_poly.type
_entity_poly.pdbx_seq_one_letter_code
_entity_poly.pdbx_strand_id
1 'polypeptide(L)'
;AFDLGVKHVTTNIAFSQIMGTGITYDYDGVTYNFNKAVVDAYDETISALSGKGMTVTVILLNDWNPNTPDLIYPGTQKNSNAFYYMFNAQTENGFEQTKAIASFLADHYSGKNPNYGKVSNWIIGNEINNQQWNYMGPTDLTAYVRAYQKAFRVIYTAIKSTNANDRVYFSLDYN
;
A
#
# COMPACT_ATOMS: atom_id res chain seq x y z
N ALA A 1 9.23 8.57 -21.31
CA ALA A 1 8.65 7.22 -21.26
C ALA A 1 7.54 7.06 -22.30
N PHE A 2 6.54 7.95 -22.31
CA PHE A 2 5.42 7.87 -23.27
C PHE A 2 5.89 7.90 -24.72
N ASP A 3 6.77 8.83 -25.07
CA ASP A 3 7.33 8.98 -26.44
C ASP A 3 8.15 7.77 -26.88
N LEU A 4 8.59 6.93 -25.96
CA LEU A 4 9.27 5.66 -26.22
C LEU A 4 8.29 4.47 -26.36
N GLY A 5 6.98 4.72 -26.37
CA GLY A 5 5.95 3.68 -26.51
C GLY A 5 5.69 2.87 -25.25
N VAL A 6 6.14 3.32 -24.08
CA VAL A 6 5.88 2.64 -22.79
C VAL A 6 4.36 2.62 -22.51
N LYS A 7 3.84 1.43 -22.23
CA LYS A 7 2.41 1.19 -21.94
C LYS A 7 2.14 0.84 -20.48
N HIS A 8 3.16 0.40 -19.75
CA HIS A 8 3.05 -0.01 -18.36
C HIS A 8 4.09 0.73 -17.53
N VAL A 9 3.70 1.14 -16.34
CA VAL A 9 4.56 1.84 -15.40
C VAL A 9 4.29 1.33 -14.01
N THR A 10 5.35 1.23 -13.21
CA THR A 10 5.26 0.87 -11.80
C THR A 10 5.77 2.03 -10.96
N THR A 11 5.03 2.35 -9.90
CA THR A 11 5.41 3.33 -8.88
C THR A 11 5.09 2.79 -7.49
N ASN A 12 5.55 3.48 -6.45
CA ASN A 12 5.38 3.04 -5.06
C ASN A 12 4.45 4.00 -4.31
N ILE A 13 3.68 3.45 -3.37
CA ILE A 13 2.99 4.23 -2.34
C ILE A 13 3.48 3.77 -0.97
N ALA A 14 3.98 4.70 -0.18
CA ALA A 14 4.39 4.47 1.19
C ALA A 14 3.15 4.49 2.11
N PHE A 15 2.67 3.31 2.47
CA PHE A 15 1.42 3.08 3.20
C PHE A 15 1.40 3.79 4.55
N SER A 16 2.50 3.72 5.29
CA SER A 16 2.67 4.35 6.60
C SER A 16 2.67 5.88 6.57
N GLN A 17 2.79 6.50 5.40
CA GLN A 17 2.76 7.95 5.23
C GLN A 17 1.36 8.49 4.87
N ILE A 18 0.42 7.59 4.60
CA ILE A 18 -0.95 7.99 4.22
C ILE A 18 -1.72 8.58 5.40
N MET A 19 -1.48 8.09 6.63
CA MET A 19 -2.13 8.67 7.81
C MET A 19 -1.63 10.11 8.06
N GLY A 20 -2.55 11.03 8.36
CA GLY A 20 -2.19 12.42 8.57
C GLY A 20 -3.41 13.34 8.68
N THR A 21 -3.39 14.48 8.00
CA THR A 21 -4.47 15.48 8.05
C THR A 21 -4.77 16.01 6.65
N GLY A 22 -5.96 16.61 6.50
CA GLY A 22 -6.37 17.33 5.29
C GLY A 22 -7.30 16.57 4.35
N ILE A 23 -7.39 15.23 4.47
CA ILE A 23 -8.43 14.42 3.83
C ILE A 23 -9.14 13.64 4.91
N THR A 24 -10.47 13.66 4.91
CA THR A 24 -11.30 12.77 5.74
C THR A 24 -11.88 11.65 4.90
N TYR A 25 -11.94 10.46 5.45
CA TYR A 25 -12.48 9.28 4.80
C TYR A 25 -13.27 8.45 5.82
N ASP A 26 -14.55 8.29 5.58
CA ASP A 26 -15.42 7.48 6.43
C ASP A 26 -15.42 6.04 5.94
N TYR A 27 -15.05 5.12 6.83
CA TYR A 27 -14.96 3.70 6.52
C TYR A 27 -15.40 2.86 7.72
N ASP A 28 -16.35 1.95 7.49
CA ASP A 28 -16.94 1.07 8.54
C ASP A 28 -17.40 1.84 9.80
N GLY A 29 -17.94 3.07 9.63
CA GLY A 29 -18.45 3.89 10.71
C GLY A 29 -17.38 4.66 11.49
N VAL A 30 -16.12 4.62 11.05
CA VAL A 30 -15.00 5.37 11.62
C VAL A 30 -14.49 6.39 10.62
N THR A 31 -14.25 7.62 11.07
CA THR A 31 -13.63 8.67 10.25
C THR A 31 -12.11 8.62 10.40
N TYR A 32 -11.43 8.34 9.29
CA TYR A 32 -9.97 8.38 9.18
C TYR A 32 -9.50 9.70 8.59
N ASN A 33 -8.30 10.13 9.00
CA ASN A 33 -7.67 11.33 8.48
C ASN A 33 -6.41 10.97 7.72
N PHE A 34 -6.32 11.42 6.47
CA PHE A 34 -5.19 11.11 5.59
C PHE A 34 -4.40 12.37 5.24
N ASN A 35 -3.13 12.17 4.94
CA ASN A 35 -2.17 13.21 4.67
C ASN A 35 -2.37 13.76 3.25
N LYS A 36 -3.07 14.90 3.17
CA LYS A 36 -3.37 15.54 1.88
C LYS A 36 -2.10 15.84 1.06
N ALA A 37 -1.05 16.33 1.68
CA ALA A 37 0.17 16.70 0.95
C ALA A 37 0.85 15.46 0.32
N VAL A 38 0.82 14.32 1.00
CA VAL A 38 1.35 13.06 0.48
C VAL A 38 0.45 12.54 -0.64
N VAL A 39 -0.87 12.56 -0.45
CA VAL A 39 -1.82 12.09 -1.47
C VAL A 39 -1.76 12.98 -2.72
N ASP A 40 -1.73 14.31 -2.58
CA ASP A 40 -1.61 15.23 -3.72
C ASP A 40 -0.36 14.94 -4.57
N ALA A 41 0.77 14.60 -3.95
CA ALA A 41 1.99 14.25 -4.68
C ALA A 41 1.86 12.94 -5.48
N TYR A 42 1.12 11.97 -4.95
CA TYR A 42 0.77 10.75 -5.69
C TYR A 42 -0.25 11.04 -6.81
N ASP A 43 -1.23 11.92 -6.57
CA ASP A 43 -2.22 12.34 -7.56
C ASP A 43 -1.56 12.93 -8.80
N GLU A 44 -0.60 13.84 -8.61
CA GLU A 44 0.17 14.43 -9.71
C GLU A 44 0.84 13.36 -10.57
N THR A 45 1.48 12.38 -9.93
CA THR A 45 2.19 11.32 -10.63
C THR A 45 1.22 10.36 -11.34
N ILE A 46 0.22 9.85 -10.62
CA ILE A 46 -0.68 8.80 -11.11
C ILE A 46 -1.62 9.36 -12.20
N SER A 47 -2.14 10.59 -12.02
CA SER A 47 -2.99 11.22 -13.04
C SER A 47 -2.22 11.50 -14.32
N ALA A 48 -0.97 12.01 -14.23
CA ALA A 48 -0.12 12.26 -15.39
C ALA A 48 0.19 10.98 -16.19
N LEU A 49 0.42 9.85 -15.51
CA LEU A 49 0.72 8.58 -16.15
C LEU A 49 -0.53 7.92 -16.76
N SER A 50 -1.58 7.77 -15.95
CA SER A 50 -2.82 7.15 -16.41
C SER A 50 -3.56 7.99 -17.44
N GLY A 51 -3.51 9.32 -17.34
CA GLY A 51 -4.08 10.25 -18.31
C GLY A 51 -3.44 10.16 -19.71
N LYS A 52 -2.21 9.65 -19.81
CA LYS A 52 -1.54 9.29 -21.07
C LYS A 52 -1.84 7.87 -21.56
N GLY A 53 -2.80 7.18 -20.94
CA GLY A 53 -3.20 5.83 -21.30
C GLY A 53 -2.22 4.74 -20.88
N MET A 54 -1.33 5.01 -19.92
CA MET A 54 -0.47 3.97 -19.35
C MET A 54 -1.24 3.15 -18.30
N THR A 55 -0.99 1.85 -18.26
CA THR A 55 -1.42 1.00 -17.16
C THR A 55 -0.51 1.24 -15.96
N VAL A 56 -1.07 1.79 -14.90
CA VAL A 56 -0.32 2.08 -13.67
C VAL A 56 -0.42 0.89 -12.72
N THR A 57 0.73 0.41 -12.26
CA THR A 57 0.90 -0.56 -11.19
C THR A 57 1.49 0.15 -9.99
N VAL A 58 0.89 -0.04 -8.81
CA VAL A 58 1.41 0.50 -7.56
C VAL A 58 1.92 -0.63 -6.67
N ILE A 59 3.14 -0.49 -6.17
CA ILE A 59 3.66 -1.32 -5.08
C ILE A 59 3.33 -0.60 -3.76
N LEU A 60 2.54 -1.26 -2.92
CA LEU A 60 2.24 -0.80 -1.57
C LEU A 60 3.40 -1.21 -0.66
N LEU A 61 4.08 -0.23 -0.10
CA LEU A 61 5.21 -0.41 0.80
C LEU A 61 4.87 0.16 2.18
N ASN A 62 5.55 -0.28 3.21
CA ASN A 62 5.31 0.18 4.57
C ASN A 62 6.62 0.64 5.20
N ASP A 63 6.86 1.94 5.23
CA ASP A 63 8.06 2.54 5.81
C ASP A 63 8.05 2.47 7.34
N TRP A 64 9.23 2.57 7.94
CA TRP A 64 9.32 2.87 9.35
C TRP A 64 8.87 4.31 9.61
N ASN A 65 7.74 4.46 10.30
CA ASN A 65 7.22 5.76 10.69
C ASN A 65 6.82 5.75 12.18
N PRO A 66 7.54 6.49 13.05
CA PRO A 66 7.24 6.51 14.47
C PRO A 66 5.89 7.18 14.81
N ASN A 67 5.31 7.93 13.87
CA ASN A 67 4.00 8.56 14.03
C ASN A 67 2.83 7.63 13.68
N THR A 68 3.10 6.50 13.06
CA THR A 68 2.10 5.50 12.68
C THR A 68 2.52 4.08 13.11
N PRO A 69 2.84 3.88 14.41
CA PRO A 69 3.37 2.61 14.90
C PRO A 69 2.39 1.44 14.72
N ASP A 70 1.10 1.73 14.71
CA ASP A 70 0.05 0.71 14.52
C ASP A 70 0.08 0.06 13.13
N LEU A 71 0.71 0.69 12.13
CA LEU A 71 0.84 0.12 10.80
C LEU A 71 2.01 -0.87 10.68
N ILE A 72 2.94 -0.88 11.62
CA ILE A 72 4.09 -1.78 11.66
C ILE A 72 3.74 -3.05 12.43
N TYR A 73 4.19 -4.20 11.92
CA TYR A 73 3.98 -5.50 12.60
C TYR A 73 4.40 -5.42 14.09
N PRO A 74 3.57 -5.90 15.03
CA PRO A 74 3.79 -5.73 16.46
C PRO A 74 5.13 -6.30 16.94
N GLY A 75 5.82 -5.54 17.77
CA GLY A 75 7.11 -5.94 18.33
C GLY A 75 8.32 -5.71 17.41
N THR A 76 8.08 -5.33 16.14
CA THR A 76 9.17 -5.00 15.23
C THR A 76 9.92 -3.77 15.69
N GLN A 77 11.25 -3.84 15.70
CA GLN A 77 12.12 -2.72 16.00
C GLN A 77 12.70 -2.14 14.70
N LYS A 78 13.04 -0.84 14.72
CA LYS A 78 13.73 -0.21 13.59
C LYS A 78 15.02 -0.94 13.29
N ASN A 79 15.25 -1.26 12.03
CA ASN A 79 16.46 -1.94 11.55
C ASN A 79 17.04 -1.13 10.38
N SER A 80 18.30 -0.74 10.51
CA SER A 80 19.01 0.04 9.47
C SER A 80 19.22 -0.71 8.16
N ASN A 81 19.13 -2.04 8.18
CA ASN A 81 19.27 -2.88 7.00
C ASN A 81 17.93 -3.21 6.32
N ALA A 82 16.81 -2.79 6.92
CA ALA A 82 15.49 -2.96 6.34
C ALA A 82 15.04 -1.69 5.63
N PHE A 83 14.61 -1.83 4.40
CA PHE A 83 14.02 -0.73 3.64
C PHE A 83 12.54 -0.55 3.99
N TYR A 84 11.81 -1.65 4.06
CA TYR A 84 10.37 -1.66 4.35
C TYR A 84 10.01 -2.73 5.37
N TYR A 85 8.82 -2.60 5.94
CA TYR A 85 8.35 -3.36 7.08
C TYR A 85 7.05 -4.09 6.79
N MET A 86 6.85 -5.21 7.46
CA MET A 86 5.62 -5.99 7.39
C MET A 86 4.42 -5.15 7.87
N PHE A 87 3.33 -5.17 7.10
CA PHE A 87 2.07 -4.54 7.47
C PHE A 87 1.48 -5.19 8.74
N ASN A 88 0.90 -4.37 9.60
CA ASN A 88 0.22 -4.86 10.78
C ASN A 88 -1.24 -5.20 10.48
N ALA A 89 -1.54 -6.48 10.43
CA ALA A 89 -2.89 -7.00 10.45
C ALA A 89 -3.17 -7.83 11.72
N GLN A 90 -2.31 -7.76 12.75
CA GLN A 90 -2.39 -8.59 13.93
C GLN A 90 -3.19 -7.93 15.06
N THR A 91 -2.98 -6.64 15.28
CA THR A 91 -3.72 -5.85 16.28
C THR A 91 -4.99 -5.28 15.67
N GLU A 92 -5.98 -4.97 16.48
CA GLU A 92 -7.24 -4.35 16.04
C GLU A 92 -6.99 -3.03 15.33
N ASN A 93 -6.27 -2.11 15.97
CA ASN A 93 -5.94 -0.81 15.36
C ASN A 93 -5.17 -0.96 14.03
N GLY A 94 -4.16 -1.83 13.99
CA GLY A 94 -3.38 -2.05 12.78
C GLY A 94 -4.21 -2.67 11.66
N PHE A 95 -5.08 -3.62 12.00
CA PHE A 95 -6.01 -4.23 11.04
C PHE A 95 -6.96 -3.18 10.44
N GLU A 96 -7.63 -2.38 11.27
CA GLU A 96 -8.61 -1.40 10.80
C GLU A 96 -7.96 -0.26 10.03
N GLN A 97 -6.82 0.27 10.47
CA GLN A 97 -6.09 1.29 9.74
C GLN A 97 -5.57 0.78 8.39
N THR A 98 -4.98 -0.43 8.37
CA THR A 98 -4.51 -1.08 7.13
C THR A 98 -5.64 -1.26 6.13
N LYS A 99 -6.79 -1.70 6.58
CA LYS A 99 -8.00 -1.91 5.79
C LYS A 99 -8.55 -0.57 5.24
N ALA A 100 -8.64 0.45 6.10
CA ALA A 100 -9.14 1.77 5.72
C ALA A 100 -8.24 2.46 4.67
N ILE A 101 -6.91 2.42 4.85
CA ILE A 101 -5.96 3.00 3.89
C ILE A 101 -6.08 2.27 2.53
N ALA A 102 -6.11 0.94 2.53
CA ALA A 102 -6.22 0.17 1.30
C ALA A 102 -7.53 0.47 0.54
N SER A 103 -8.64 0.60 1.28
CA SER A 103 -9.94 0.96 0.72
C SER A 103 -9.94 2.37 0.14
N PHE A 104 -9.39 3.34 0.90
CA PHE A 104 -9.24 4.72 0.44
C PHE A 104 -8.43 4.79 -0.87
N LEU A 105 -7.26 4.16 -0.92
CA LEU A 105 -6.40 4.19 -2.11
C LEU A 105 -7.10 3.57 -3.33
N ALA A 106 -7.82 2.46 -3.15
CA ALA A 106 -8.55 1.81 -4.23
C ALA A 106 -9.72 2.65 -4.74
N ASP A 107 -10.44 3.39 -3.88
CA ASP A 107 -11.50 4.31 -4.29
C ASP A 107 -10.94 5.58 -4.94
N HIS A 108 -9.93 6.17 -4.33
CA HIS A 108 -9.30 7.41 -4.78
C HIS A 108 -8.69 7.24 -6.18
N TYR A 109 -7.96 6.14 -6.42
CA TYR A 109 -7.36 5.83 -7.72
C TYR A 109 -8.19 4.89 -8.59
N SER A 110 -9.50 4.88 -8.42
CA SER A 110 -10.41 4.06 -9.24
C SER A 110 -10.55 4.53 -10.70
N GLY A 111 -10.11 5.76 -11.00
CA GLY A 111 -10.31 6.40 -12.29
C GLY A 111 -11.64 7.13 -12.43
N LYS A 112 -12.47 7.16 -11.39
CA LYS A 112 -13.73 7.95 -11.38
C LYS A 112 -13.48 9.45 -11.47
N ASN A 113 -12.40 9.92 -10.84
CA ASN A 113 -11.95 11.30 -10.90
C ASN A 113 -10.62 11.37 -11.67
N PRO A 114 -10.59 11.99 -12.86
CA PRO A 114 -9.37 12.06 -13.67
C PRO A 114 -8.23 12.87 -13.02
N ASN A 115 -8.56 13.77 -12.09
CA ASN A 115 -7.55 14.54 -11.36
C ASN A 115 -6.67 13.67 -10.43
N TYR A 116 -7.19 12.53 -9.98
CA TYR A 116 -6.46 11.56 -9.17
C TYR A 116 -5.80 10.47 -10.02
N GLY A 117 -6.36 10.22 -11.21
CA GLY A 117 -5.90 9.19 -12.11
C GLY A 117 -6.43 7.79 -11.77
N LYS A 118 -5.76 6.78 -12.33
CA LYS A 118 -6.19 5.39 -12.18
C LYS A 118 -5.01 4.46 -11.93
N VAL A 119 -5.13 3.64 -10.91
CA VAL A 119 -4.31 2.46 -10.66
C VAL A 119 -5.09 1.23 -11.10
N SER A 120 -4.46 0.35 -11.87
CA SER A 120 -5.08 -0.87 -12.38
C SER A 120 -4.58 -2.13 -11.69
N ASN A 121 -3.36 -2.08 -11.17
CA ASN A 121 -2.70 -3.20 -10.53
C ASN A 121 -2.06 -2.76 -9.20
N TRP A 122 -2.16 -3.61 -8.20
CA TRP A 122 -1.62 -3.41 -6.87
C TRP A 122 -0.69 -4.56 -6.52
N ILE A 123 0.52 -4.27 -6.06
CA ILE A 123 1.45 -5.26 -5.52
C ILE A 123 1.58 -4.99 -4.02
N ILE A 124 1.28 -5.98 -3.19
CA ILE A 124 1.31 -5.83 -1.73
C ILE A 124 2.68 -6.27 -1.21
N GLY A 125 3.50 -5.31 -0.83
CA GLY A 125 4.90 -5.51 -0.48
C GLY A 125 5.79 -5.74 -1.70
N ASN A 126 7.08 -5.57 -1.52
CA ASN A 126 8.09 -5.88 -2.55
C ASN A 126 8.96 -7.05 -2.09
N GLU A 127 9.20 -8.02 -2.99
CA GLU A 127 10.13 -9.13 -2.74
C GLU A 127 9.95 -9.75 -1.35
N ILE A 128 8.73 -10.13 -1.04
CA ILE A 128 8.27 -10.44 0.33
C ILE A 128 8.96 -11.68 0.94
N ASN A 129 9.69 -12.45 0.16
CA ASN A 129 10.54 -13.54 0.65
C ASN A 129 11.90 -13.06 1.19
N ASN A 130 12.21 -11.76 1.05
CA ASN A 130 13.42 -11.13 1.57
C ASN A 130 13.04 -10.11 2.66
N GLN A 131 13.45 -10.37 3.90
CA GLN A 131 13.14 -9.48 5.03
C GLN A 131 13.76 -8.08 4.93
N GLN A 132 14.70 -7.83 4.01
CA GLN A 132 15.17 -6.48 3.74
C GLN A 132 14.05 -5.58 3.17
N TRP A 133 13.15 -6.16 2.41
CA TRP A 133 12.02 -5.49 1.75
C TRP A 133 10.67 -5.64 2.47
N ASN A 134 10.60 -6.52 3.50
CA ASN A 134 9.37 -6.75 4.24
C ASN A 134 9.68 -7.26 5.66
N TYR A 135 10.36 -6.41 6.44
CA TYR A 135 10.93 -6.78 7.74
C TYR A 135 9.89 -6.90 8.85
N MET A 136 9.94 -7.96 9.61
CA MET A 136 9.14 -8.12 10.83
C MET A 136 9.95 -8.52 12.08
N GLY A 137 11.27 -8.54 11.97
CA GLY A 137 12.16 -8.99 13.04
C GLY A 137 12.54 -10.47 12.92
N PRO A 138 13.35 -10.97 13.86
CA PRO A 138 13.71 -12.39 13.91
C PRO A 138 12.46 -13.26 14.08
N THR A 139 12.27 -14.20 13.16
CA THR A 139 11.09 -15.07 13.14
C THR A 139 11.36 -16.36 12.36
N ASP A 140 10.58 -17.40 12.59
CA ASP A 140 10.59 -18.57 11.72
C ASP A 140 9.74 -18.34 10.46
N LEU A 141 10.01 -19.15 9.43
CA LEU A 141 9.34 -19.01 8.13
C LEU A 141 7.82 -19.18 8.23
N THR A 142 7.34 -20.07 9.10
CA THR A 142 5.89 -20.34 9.24
C THR A 142 5.17 -19.13 9.83
N ALA A 143 5.73 -18.54 10.88
CA ALA A 143 5.20 -17.32 11.48
C ALA A 143 5.22 -16.15 10.50
N TYR A 144 6.33 -16.00 9.76
CA TYR A 144 6.47 -14.97 8.73
C TYR A 144 5.40 -15.09 7.63
N VAL A 145 5.25 -16.29 7.06
CA VAL A 145 4.26 -16.53 6.00
C VAL A 145 2.84 -16.29 6.49
N ARG A 146 2.51 -16.72 7.71
CA ARG A 146 1.18 -16.48 8.31
C ARG A 146 0.90 -14.99 8.51
N ALA A 147 1.89 -14.23 8.99
CA ALA A 147 1.76 -12.79 9.18
C ALA A 147 1.52 -12.08 7.85
N TYR A 148 2.33 -12.38 6.85
CA TYR A 148 2.16 -11.81 5.51
C TYR A 148 0.83 -12.21 4.87
N GLN A 149 0.44 -13.48 4.93
CA GLN A 149 -0.82 -13.96 4.37
C GLN A 149 -2.02 -13.22 4.97
N LYS A 150 -1.99 -12.95 6.28
CA LYS A 150 -3.06 -12.19 6.95
C LYS A 150 -3.11 -10.75 6.43
N ALA A 151 -1.97 -10.06 6.38
CA ALA A 151 -1.87 -8.70 5.87
C ALA A 151 -2.29 -8.62 4.39
N PHE A 152 -1.81 -9.55 3.56
CA PHE A 152 -2.21 -9.65 2.15
C PHE A 152 -3.72 -9.78 2.00
N ARG A 153 -4.37 -10.67 2.75
CA ARG A 153 -5.83 -10.90 2.67
C ARG A 153 -6.62 -9.66 3.07
N VAL A 154 -6.19 -8.93 4.11
CA VAL A 154 -6.83 -7.68 4.54
C VAL A 154 -6.80 -6.65 3.42
N ILE A 155 -5.62 -6.37 2.90
CA ILE A 155 -5.42 -5.37 1.83
C ILE A 155 -6.12 -5.82 0.53
N TYR A 156 -5.97 -7.08 0.14
CA TYR A 156 -6.66 -7.67 -1.01
C TYR A 156 -8.17 -7.48 -0.92
N THR A 157 -8.76 -7.85 0.22
CA THR A 157 -10.21 -7.77 0.41
C THR A 157 -10.69 -6.32 0.37
N ALA A 158 -9.97 -5.39 1.02
CA ALA A 158 -10.30 -3.97 0.99
C ALA A 158 -10.28 -3.41 -0.46
N ILE A 159 -9.23 -3.70 -1.22
CA ILE A 159 -9.12 -3.26 -2.62
C ILE A 159 -10.25 -3.87 -3.47
N LYS A 160 -10.45 -5.19 -3.39
CA LYS A 160 -11.45 -5.90 -4.21
C LYS A 160 -12.89 -5.55 -3.86
N SER A 161 -13.19 -5.24 -2.60
CA SER A 161 -14.51 -4.78 -2.17
C SER A 161 -14.81 -3.37 -2.68
N THR A 162 -13.78 -2.54 -2.82
CA THR A 162 -13.90 -1.15 -3.31
C THR A 162 -13.91 -1.09 -4.83
N ASN A 163 -13.01 -1.82 -5.49
CA ASN A 163 -12.91 -1.91 -6.94
C ASN A 163 -12.63 -3.35 -7.39
N ALA A 164 -13.67 -4.07 -7.75
CA ALA A 164 -13.60 -5.49 -8.11
C ALA A 164 -12.72 -5.78 -9.35
N ASN A 165 -12.53 -4.79 -10.23
CA ASN A 165 -11.75 -4.94 -11.46
C ASN A 165 -10.24 -4.77 -11.26
N ASP A 166 -9.80 -4.21 -10.13
CA ASP A 166 -8.40 -4.06 -9.82
C ASP A 166 -7.73 -5.42 -9.65
N ARG A 167 -6.50 -5.52 -10.11
CA ARG A 167 -5.69 -6.73 -9.96
C ARG A 167 -4.75 -6.57 -8.78
N VAL A 168 -4.61 -7.62 -7.99
CA VAL A 168 -3.78 -7.60 -6.78
C VAL A 168 -2.79 -8.75 -6.83
N TYR A 169 -1.52 -8.43 -6.59
CA TYR A 169 -0.38 -9.33 -6.71
C TYR A 169 0.52 -9.25 -5.47
N PHE A 170 1.48 -10.13 -5.42
CA PHE A 170 2.68 -10.03 -4.61
C PHE A 170 3.91 -10.27 -5.49
N SER A 171 5.09 -9.88 -5.03
CA SER A 171 6.36 -10.13 -5.73
C SER A 171 7.32 -10.93 -4.85
N LEU A 172 8.15 -11.73 -5.50
CA LEU A 172 9.21 -12.51 -4.88
C LEU A 172 10.54 -12.11 -5.50
N ASP A 173 11.59 -12.09 -4.67
CA ASP A 173 12.97 -12.05 -5.13
C ASP A 173 13.36 -13.38 -5.75
N TYR A 174 14.19 -13.36 -6.76
CA TYR A 174 14.67 -14.55 -7.48
C TYR A 174 15.71 -15.35 -6.67
N ASN A 175 16.39 -14.76 -5.70
CA ASN A 175 17.51 -15.37 -4.96
C ASN A 175 17.06 -16.41 -3.93
#